data_a01209a05dab16c7c4571ae9994de489
#
_entry.id   a01209a05dab16c7c4571ae9994de489
#
_cell.length_a   1.000
_cell.length_b   1.000
_cell.length_c   1.000
_cell.angle_alpha   90.00
_cell.angle_beta   90.00
_cell.angle_gamma   90.00
#
_symmetry.space_group_name_H-M   'P 1'
#
loop_
_entity.id
_entity.type
_entity.pdbx_description
1 polymer ?
#
loop_
_entity_poly.entity_id
_entity_poly.type
_entity_poly.pdbx_seq_one_letter_code
_entity_poly.pdbx_strand_id
1 'polypeptide(L)'
;MKLLITTEPDDSHAIVLKIALEEIKHQVRLYFPADHPSRQTNSVFINNESYSWKSSDEYTTDDENEYDIVWWRRPRKPYIHEAKAHPEDYKFIVRENILFYESLTSNIAPNAWWINNKEAAIRANHKLLQLKLARQCGLIIPTTLCSNNPYEIQDFLKNYINEGVIYKPLCSNFWFEDKKIKISYTNKITLNDLPTNDLLQLAPGIYQPEIRKKYELRIVCFGDYIVAVKLNSQLHEETKLDWRAMRGDKLNIEPYTLPIQIENYLRNFMGKLGIVFGSFDFIVTNDNEYIFLEVNEQGQFLWLEELNPEIKILDIFVNFIINKSKNYIWNSDNCVHSIEKYRARMQEIYNQNMQRHIYLNGAPN
;
A
#
# COMPACT_ATOMS: atom_id res chain seq x y z
N MET A 1 22.48 -6.13 -10.17
CA MET A 1 21.09 -6.61 -10.33
C MET A 1 20.29 -5.56 -11.09
N LYS A 2 19.27 -6.00 -11.83
CA LYS A 2 18.33 -5.15 -12.54
C LYS A 2 16.96 -5.23 -11.85
N LEU A 3 16.42 -4.07 -11.45
CA LEU A 3 15.12 -3.98 -10.76
C LEU A 3 14.11 -3.24 -11.61
N LEU A 4 12.87 -3.71 -11.58
CA LEU A 4 11.70 -3.01 -12.09
C LEU A 4 10.81 -2.60 -10.91
N ILE A 5 10.43 -1.32 -10.87
CA ILE A 5 9.50 -0.79 -9.85
C ILE A 5 8.29 -0.21 -10.59
N THR A 6 7.13 -0.84 -10.45
CA THR A 6 5.88 -0.25 -10.94
C THR A 6 5.43 0.83 -9.99
N THR A 7 5.24 2.07 -10.44
CA THR A 7 5.02 3.18 -9.51
C THR A 7 4.30 4.37 -10.15
N GLU A 8 4.16 5.44 -9.39
CA GLU A 8 3.69 6.77 -9.80
C GLU A 8 4.81 7.80 -9.73
N PRO A 9 4.69 8.93 -10.48
CA PRO A 9 5.72 9.96 -10.54
C PRO A 9 6.09 10.58 -9.19
N ASP A 10 5.14 10.66 -8.25
CA ASP A 10 5.28 11.28 -6.93
C ASP A 10 5.73 10.31 -5.82
N ASP A 11 5.97 9.04 -6.13
CA ASP A 11 6.25 8.02 -5.11
C ASP A 11 7.65 8.16 -4.52
N SER A 12 7.75 8.82 -3.37
CA SER A 12 9.00 9.03 -2.62
C SER A 12 9.71 7.72 -2.27
N HIS A 13 8.97 6.62 -2.02
CA HIS A 13 9.54 5.31 -1.70
C HIS A 13 10.29 4.72 -2.90
N ALA A 14 9.68 4.78 -4.08
CA ALA A 14 10.31 4.30 -5.31
C ALA A 14 11.54 5.15 -5.68
N ILE A 15 11.43 6.46 -5.53
CA ILE A 15 12.49 7.42 -5.83
C ILE A 15 13.71 7.19 -4.93
N VAL A 16 13.52 7.13 -3.61
CA VAL A 16 14.66 6.96 -2.69
C VAL A 16 15.31 5.59 -2.83
N LEU A 17 14.51 4.55 -3.06
CA LEU A 17 15.04 3.21 -3.30
C LEU A 17 15.88 3.15 -4.57
N LYS A 18 15.41 3.78 -5.66
CA LYS A 18 16.18 3.91 -6.90
C LYS A 18 17.55 4.54 -6.62
N ILE A 19 17.58 5.67 -5.89
CA ILE A 19 18.83 6.37 -5.57
C ILE A 19 19.77 5.48 -4.77
N ALA A 20 19.27 4.84 -3.71
CA ALA A 20 20.06 4.01 -2.83
C ALA A 20 20.68 2.80 -3.55
N LEU A 21 19.89 2.13 -4.40
CA LEU A 21 20.38 0.97 -5.15
C LEU A 21 21.34 1.35 -6.28
N GLU A 22 21.12 2.47 -6.96
CA GLU A 22 22.05 2.96 -8.00
C GLU A 22 23.39 3.41 -7.43
N GLU A 23 23.41 3.95 -6.21
CA GLU A 23 24.65 4.29 -5.51
C GLU A 23 25.57 3.05 -5.33
N ILE A 24 24.97 1.91 -5.08
CA ILE A 24 25.66 0.62 -4.95
C ILE A 24 25.71 -0.19 -6.26
N LYS A 25 25.57 0.51 -7.42
CA LYS A 25 25.76 -0.02 -8.78
C LYS A 25 24.71 -1.04 -9.24
N HIS A 26 23.50 -0.99 -8.71
CA HIS A 26 22.36 -1.71 -9.28
C HIS A 26 21.64 -0.84 -10.32
N GLN A 27 20.96 -1.48 -11.29
CA GLN A 27 20.15 -0.79 -12.29
C GLN A 27 18.70 -0.78 -11.83
N VAL A 28 18.05 0.38 -11.79
CA VAL A 28 16.66 0.51 -11.35
C VAL A 28 15.84 1.26 -12.39
N ARG A 29 14.83 0.59 -12.91
CA ARG A 29 13.83 1.19 -13.77
C ARG A 29 12.57 1.50 -12.97
N LEU A 30 12.13 2.77 -13.01
CA LEU A 30 10.77 3.15 -12.62
C LEU A 30 9.87 2.96 -13.84
N TYR A 31 8.79 2.21 -13.67
CA TYR A 31 7.80 1.96 -14.71
C TYR A 31 6.48 2.62 -14.31
N PHE A 32 5.98 3.50 -15.18
CA PHE A 32 4.79 4.31 -14.95
C PHE A 32 3.64 3.83 -15.83
N PRO A 33 2.78 2.91 -15.36
CA PRO A 33 1.74 2.32 -16.20
C PRO A 33 0.72 3.33 -16.73
N ALA A 34 0.49 4.44 -16.04
CA ALA A 34 -0.42 5.49 -16.48
C ALA A 34 0.02 6.19 -17.79
N ASP A 35 1.30 6.12 -18.13
CA ASP A 35 1.84 6.67 -19.38
C ASP A 35 1.37 5.91 -20.62
N HIS A 36 1.03 4.64 -20.46
CA HIS A 36 0.48 3.84 -21.56
C HIS A 36 -0.99 4.21 -21.82
N PRO A 37 -1.41 4.35 -23.07
CA PRO A 37 -0.65 4.32 -24.31
C PRO A 37 -0.15 5.72 -24.76
N SER A 38 -0.45 6.78 -24.01
CA SER A 38 -0.34 8.16 -24.49
C SER A 38 1.10 8.69 -24.57
N ARG A 39 1.96 8.25 -23.66
CA ARG A 39 3.38 8.63 -23.55
C ARG A 39 4.33 7.45 -23.65
N GLN A 40 3.81 6.24 -23.53
CA GLN A 40 4.58 5.00 -23.52
C GLN A 40 3.94 4.00 -24.47
N THR A 41 4.76 3.32 -25.25
CA THR A 41 4.36 2.17 -26.08
C THR A 41 4.87 0.88 -25.45
N ASN A 42 4.07 -0.16 -25.56
CA ASN A 42 4.44 -1.51 -25.15
C ASN A 42 4.15 -2.50 -26.26
N SER A 43 5.03 -3.45 -26.47
CA SER A 43 4.87 -4.52 -27.45
C SER A 43 5.27 -5.86 -26.82
N VAL A 44 4.47 -6.87 -27.07
CA VAL A 44 4.78 -8.24 -26.70
C VAL A 44 4.83 -9.08 -27.97
N PHE A 45 5.90 -9.80 -28.16
CA PHE A 45 6.05 -10.78 -29.24
C PHE A 45 6.16 -12.17 -28.65
N ILE A 46 5.32 -13.07 -29.14
CA ILE A 46 5.25 -14.46 -28.69
C ILE A 46 5.21 -15.38 -29.90
N ASN A 47 6.06 -16.38 -29.90
CA ASN A 47 5.99 -17.51 -30.81
C ASN A 47 6.32 -18.81 -30.06
N ASN A 48 6.43 -19.94 -30.76
CA ASN A 48 6.71 -21.23 -30.12
C ASN A 48 8.10 -21.32 -29.47
N GLU A 49 9.02 -20.41 -29.78
CA GLU A 49 10.41 -20.47 -29.35
C GLU A 49 10.79 -19.37 -28.36
N SER A 50 10.09 -18.23 -28.40
CA SER A 50 10.50 -17.04 -27.68
C SER A 50 9.31 -16.20 -27.21
N TYR A 51 9.56 -15.48 -26.13
CA TYR A 51 8.74 -14.39 -25.62
C TYR A 51 9.61 -13.16 -25.42
N SER A 52 9.16 -12.01 -25.87
CA SER A 52 9.83 -10.74 -25.61
C SER A 52 8.83 -9.63 -25.30
N TRP A 53 9.22 -8.73 -24.42
CA TRP A 53 8.51 -7.51 -24.11
C TRP A 53 9.41 -6.32 -24.38
N LYS A 54 8.88 -5.33 -25.09
CA LYS A 54 9.55 -4.07 -25.34
C LYS A 54 8.66 -2.92 -24.87
N SER A 55 9.25 -2.01 -24.12
CA SER A 55 8.58 -0.79 -23.64
C SER A 55 9.44 0.41 -23.98
N SER A 56 8.82 1.45 -24.54
CA SER A 56 9.53 2.67 -24.97
C SER A 56 8.69 3.91 -24.67
N ASP A 57 9.34 4.91 -24.11
CA ASP A 57 8.85 6.28 -24.00
C ASP A 57 9.86 7.26 -24.64
N GLU A 58 9.65 8.56 -24.50
CA GLU A 58 10.53 9.59 -25.05
C GLU A 58 11.95 9.54 -24.46
N TYR A 59 12.11 9.00 -23.24
CA TYR A 59 13.36 9.04 -22.46
C TYR A 59 14.06 7.70 -22.36
N THR A 60 13.30 6.62 -22.49
CA THR A 60 13.77 5.27 -22.19
C THR A 60 13.24 4.25 -23.19
N THR A 61 14.11 3.39 -23.65
CA THR A 61 13.72 2.16 -24.35
C THR A 61 14.27 0.98 -23.58
N ASP A 62 13.39 0.04 -23.26
CA ASP A 62 13.75 -1.23 -22.63
C ASP A 62 13.17 -2.37 -23.48
N ASP A 63 14.05 -3.15 -24.04
CA ASP A 63 13.78 -4.35 -24.84
C ASP A 63 14.31 -5.64 -24.19
N GLU A 64 14.80 -5.52 -22.95
CA GLU A 64 15.24 -6.64 -22.14
C GLU A 64 14.15 -7.00 -21.12
N ASN A 65 13.66 -8.23 -21.18
CA ASN A 65 12.64 -8.75 -20.28
C ASN A 65 13.21 -9.39 -19.01
N GLU A 66 14.51 -9.25 -18.77
CA GLU A 66 15.18 -9.88 -17.65
C GLU A 66 15.38 -8.89 -16.50
N TYR A 67 14.65 -9.13 -15.43
CA TYR A 67 14.82 -8.46 -14.16
C TYR A 67 15.10 -9.49 -13.07
N ASP A 68 16.01 -9.15 -12.15
CA ASP A 68 16.27 -9.96 -10.95
C ASP A 68 15.15 -9.79 -9.92
N ILE A 69 14.54 -8.59 -9.88
CA ILE A 69 13.56 -8.20 -8.86
C ILE A 69 12.49 -7.32 -9.50
N VAL A 70 11.25 -7.56 -9.10
CA VAL A 70 10.12 -6.67 -9.38
C VAL A 70 9.52 -6.19 -8.06
N TRP A 71 9.46 -4.88 -7.86
CA TRP A 71 8.69 -4.31 -6.78
C TRP A 71 7.35 -3.81 -7.33
N TRP A 72 6.28 -4.56 -7.01
CA TRP A 72 4.89 -4.24 -7.35
C TRP A 72 4.37 -3.20 -6.35
N ARG A 73 4.68 -1.91 -6.63
CA ARG A 73 4.56 -0.87 -5.61
C ARG A 73 3.25 -0.09 -5.69
N ARG A 74 3.02 0.64 -6.76
CA ARG A 74 1.79 1.45 -6.99
C ARG A 74 1.35 1.31 -8.43
N PRO A 75 0.87 0.13 -8.83
CA PRO A 75 0.54 -0.17 -10.23
C PRO A 75 -0.74 0.57 -10.61
N ARG A 76 -0.61 1.71 -11.27
CA ARG A 76 -1.75 2.39 -11.87
C ARG A 76 -2.20 1.70 -13.14
N LYS A 77 -3.48 1.90 -13.51
CA LYS A 77 -3.98 1.46 -14.82
C LYS A 77 -3.51 2.41 -15.92
N PRO A 78 -3.46 1.94 -17.17
CA PRO A 78 -3.29 2.81 -18.34
C PRO A 78 -4.28 3.97 -18.33
N TYR A 79 -3.80 5.15 -18.68
CA TYR A 79 -4.63 6.35 -18.70
C TYR A 79 -4.78 6.91 -20.09
N ILE A 80 -6.03 7.08 -20.53
CA ILE A 80 -6.40 7.70 -21.78
C ILE A 80 -7.27 8.92 -21.48
N HIS A 81 -6.80 10.10 -21.90
CA HIS A 81 -7.61 11.31 -21.80
C HIS A 81 -8.76 11.24 -22.80
N GLU A 82 -10.00 11.50 -22.35
CA GLU A 82 -11.21 11.38 -23.18
C GLU A 82 -11.11 12.14 -24.50
N ALA A 83 -10.51 13.33 -24.52
CA ALA A 83 -10.34 14.12 -25.75
C ALA A 83 -9.42 13.49 -26.80
N LYS A 84 -8.73 12.38 -26.50
CA LYS A 84 -7.84 11.67 -27.44
C LYS A 84 -8.53 10.55 -28.22
N ALA A 85 -9.80 10.27 -27.92
CA ALA A 85 -10.55 9.21 -28.58
C ALA A 85 -11.93 9.73 -29.03
N HIS A 86 -12.48 9.13 -30.07
CA HIS A 86 -13.89 9.40 -30.44
C HIS A 86 -14.80 8.92 -29.27
N PRO A 87 -15.83 9.67 -28.90
CA PRO A 87 -16.68 9.31 -27.75
C PRO A 87 -17.28 7.89 -27.83
N GLU A 88 -17.63 7.43 -29.00
CA GLU A 88 -18.18 6.08 -29.23
C GLU A 88 -17.15 4.97 -29.01
N ASP A 89 -15.85 5.25 -29.28
CA ASP A 89 -14.76 4.29 -29.17
C ASP A 89 -14.07 4.33 -27.81
N TYR A 90 -14.28 5.37 -27.00
CA TYR A 90 -13.53 5.62 -25.77
C TYR A 90 -13.57 4.43 -24.81
N LYS A 91 -14.75 3.89 -24.56
CA LYS A 91 -14.91 2.73 -23.65
C LYS A 91 -14.19 1.48 -24.16
N PHE A 92 -14.21 1.25 -25.47
CA PHE A 92 -13.50 0.14 -26.10
C PHE A 92 -11.99 0.32 -25.94
N ILE A 93 -11.47 1.50 -26.29
CA ILE A 93 -10.03 1.82 -26.18
C ILE A 93 -9.53 1.66 -24.73
N VAL A 94 -10.26 2.19 -23.74
CA VAL A 94 -9.90 2.04 -22.32
C VAL A 94 -9.84 0.57 -21.92
N ARG A 95 -10.86 -0.23 -22.30
CA ARG A 95 -10.93 -1.65 -21.97
C ARG A 95 -9.79 -2.45 -22.61
N GLU A 96 -9.48 -2.23 -23.88
CA GLU A 96 -8.38 -2.89 -24.59
C GLU A 96 -7.03 -2.61 -23.91
N ASN A 97 -6.77 -1.36 -23.56
CA ASN A 97 -5.53 -0.99 -22.89
C ASN A 97 -5.41 -1.59 -21.47
N ILE A 98 -6.51 -1.67 -20.73
CA ILE A 98 -6.52 -2.33 -19.41
C ILE A 98 -6.23 -3.83 -19.56
N LEU A 99 -6.91 -4.53 -20.47
CA LEU A 99 -6.71 -5.97 -20.69
C LEU A 99 -5.31 -6.27 -21.21
N PHE A 100 -4.79 -5.43 -22.11
CA PHE A 100 -3.41 -5.54 -22.57
C PHE A 100 -2.42 -5.39 -21.42
N TYR A 101 -2.57 -4.37 -20.58
CA TYR A 101 -1.72 -4.13 -19.41
C TYR A 101 -1.80 -5.28 -18.39
N GLU A 102 -2.98 -5.78 -18.10
CA GLU A 102 -3.16 -6.93 -17.19
C GLU A 102 -2.46 -8.19 -17.74
N SER A 103 -2.60 -8.44 -19.04
CA SER A 103 -1.92 -9.56 -19.72
C SER A 103 -0.41 -9.37 -19.72
N LEU A 104 0.07 -8.16 -20.02
CA LEU A 104 1.49 -7.82 -20.00
C LEU A 104 2.09 -8.07 -18.62
N THR A 105 1.50 -7.48 -17.57
CA THR A 105 2.04 -7.55 -16.21
C THR A 105 2.02 -8.95 -15.59
N SER A 106 1.24 -9.87 -16.14
CA SER A 106 1.25 -11.29 -15.74
C SER A 106 2.40 -12.08 -16.40
N ASN A 107 3.10 -11.49 -17.38
CA ASN A 107 4.11 -12.17 -18.17
C ASN A 107 5.50 -11.53 -18.10
N ILE A 108 5.64 -10.33 -17.56
CA ILE A 108 6.95 -9.67 -17.41
C ILE A 108 7.77 -10.33 -16.30
N ALA A 109 9.07 -10.41 -16.52
CA ALA A 109 10.05 -10.87 -15.53
C ALA A 109 9.64 -12.17 -14.80
N PRO A 110 9.37 -13.27 -15.52
CA PRO A 110 8.82 -14.50 -14.94
C PRO A 110 9.77 -15.16 -13.92
N ASN A 111 11.06 -14.90 -14.01
CA ASN A 111 12.10 -15.46 -13.13
C ASN A 111 12.52 -14.49 -12.01
N ALA A 112 11.93 -13.29 -11.94
CA ALA A 112 12.28 -12.31 -10.94
C ALA A 112 11.74 -12.68 -9.55
N TRP A 113 12.40 -12.17 -8.53
CA TRP A 113 11.85 -12.16 -7.18
C TRP A 113 10.89 -10.99 -7.03
N TRP A 114 9.62 -11.27 -6.73
CA TRP A 114 8.56 -10.26 -6.65
C TRP A 114 8.29 -9.81 -5.21
N ILE A 115 8.21 -8.51 -5.02
CA ILE A 115 7.80 -7.83 -3.78
C ILE A 115 6.58 -6.95 -4.06
N ASN A 116 5.35 -7.37 -3.81
CA ASN A 116 4.87 -8.75 -3.65
C ASN A 116 4.51 -9.32 -5.03
N ASN A 117 4.32 -10.65 -5.11
CA ASN A 117 3.69 -11.23 -6.30
C ASN A 117 2.34 -10.56 -6.56
N LYS A 118 2.01 -10.30 -7.84
CA LYS A 118 0.81 -9.54 -8.25
C LYS A 118 -0.48 -10.14 -7.72
N GLU A 119 -0.65 -11.46 -7.86
CA GLU A 119 -1.86 -12.15 -7.41
C GLU A 119 -1.98 -12.13 -5.89
N ALA A 120 -0.86 -12.28 -5.19
CA ALA A 120 -0.82 -12.19 -3.73
C ALA A 120 -1.14 -10.77 -3.25
N ALA A 121 -0.63 -9.73 -3.93
CA ALA A 121 -0.95 -8.34 -3.63
C ALA A 121 -2.44 -8.04 -3.82
N ILE A 122 -3.04 -8.49 -4.93
CA ILE A 122 -4.49 -8.36 -5.17
C ILE A 122 -5.30 -9.03 -4.06
N ARG A 123 -4.93 -10.26 -3.68
CA ARG A 123 -5.60 -10.97 -2.58
C ARG A 123 -5.44 -10.25 -1.25
N ALA A 124 -4.24 -9.71 -1.00
CA ALA A 124 -3.94 -9.00 0.24
C ALA A 124 -4.76 -7.70 0.39
N ASN A 125 -5.22 -7.09 -0.69
CA ASN A 125 -6.08 -5.90 -0.65
C ASN A 125 -7.54 -6.20 -0.23
N HIS A 126 -7.96 -7.46 -0.17
CA HIS A 126 -9.31 -7.81 0.24
C HIS A 126 -9.46 -7.79 1.77
N LYS A 127 -9.95 -6.69 2.34
CA LYS A 127 -10.07 -6.48 3.80
C LYS A 127 -10.78 -7.61 4.54
N LEU A 128 -11.86 -8.16 3.98
CA LEU A 128 -12.59 -9.27 4.61
C LEU A 128 -11.78 -10.58 4.61
N LEU A 129 -10.99 -10.82 3.57
CA LEU A 129 -10.06 -11.94 3.53
C LEU A 129 -8.95 -11.76 4.57
N GLN A 130 -8.42 -10.55 4.73
CA GLN A 130 -7.43 -10.25 5.76
C GLN A 130 -7.95 -10.62 7.15
N LEU A 131 -9.14 -10.14 7.54
CA LEU A 131 -9.74 -10.43 8.84
C LEU A 131 -9.96 -11.95 9.04
N LYS A 132 -10.48 -12.63 8.02
CA LYS A 132 -10.66 -14.10 8.06
C LYS A 132 -9.35 -14.84 8.30
N LEU A 133 -8.30 -14.50 7.54
CA LEU A 133 -6.99 -15.14 7.64
C LEU A 133 -6.27 -14.78 8.95
N ALA A 134 -6.38 -13.54 9.40
CA ALA A 134 -5.80 -13.08 10.66
C ALA A 134 -6.35 -13.91 11.84
N ARG A 135 -7.68 -14.07 11.92
CA ARG A 135 -8.31 -14.94 12.91
C ARG A 135 -7.81 -16.39 12.83
N GLN A 136 -7.68 -16.94 11.62
CA GLN A 136 -7.18 -18.31 11.42
C GLN A 136 -5.70 -18.49 11.80
N CYS A 137 -4.94 -17.39 11.87
CA CYS A 137 -3.55 -17.38 12.32
C CYS A 137 -3.40 -17.15 13.81
N GLY A 138 -4.49 -16.94 14.54
CA GLY A 138 -4.48 -16.67 15.99
C GLY A 138 -4.44 -15.20 16.37
N LEU A 139 -4.50 -14.28 15.40
CA LEU A 139 -4.61 -12.85 15.67
C LEU A 139 -6.02 -12.49 16.15
N ILE A 140 -6.10 -11.62 17.14
CA ILE A 140 -7.37 -11.04 17.59
C ILE A 140 -7.78 -9.98 16.56
N ILE A 141 -9.04 -10.00 16.17
CA ILE A 141 -9.63 -9.04 15.21
C ILE A 141 -10.84 -8.33 15.85
N PRO A 142 -11.19 -7.12 15.40
CA PRO A 142 -12.43 -6.47 15.82
C PRO A 142 -13.64 -7.29 15.40
N THR A 143 -14.68 -7.32 16.22
CA THR A 143 -16.02 -7.75 15.76
C THR A 143 -16.40 -6.89 14.58
N THR A 144 -16.79 -7.50 13.46
CA THR A 144 -16.95 -6.80 12.19
C THR A 144 -18.23 -7.23 11.49
N LEU A 145 -19.10 -6.28 11.19
CA LEU A 145 -20.16 -6.39 10.21
C LEU A 145 -19.72 -5.67 8.93
N CYS A 146 -19.80 -6.37 7.80
CA CYS A 146 -19.67 -5.74 6.50
C CYS A 146 -20.99 -6.01 5.75
N SER A 147 -21.80 -4.98 5.57
CA SER A 147 -23.15 -5.14 5.07
C SER A 147 -23.63 -3.90 4.29
N ASN A 148 -24.58 -4.12 3.40
CA ASN A 148 -25.46 -3.12 2.81
C ASN A 148 -26.93 -3.36 3.18
N ASN A 149 -27.20 -4.24 4.16
CA ASN A 149 -28.55 -4.46 4.67
C ASN A 149 -28.86 -3.43 5.77
N PRO A 150 -29.80 -2.49 5.55
CA PRO A 150 -30.10 -1.42 6.51
C PRO A 150 -30.52 -1.96 7.88
N TYR A 151 -31.26 -3.04 7.92
CA TYR A 151 -31.76 -3.63 9.18
C TYR A 151 -30.62 -4.23 10.01
N GLU A 152 -29.73 -5.01 9.39
CA GLU A 152 -28.56 -5.56 10.06
C GLU A 152 -27.62 -4.46 10.57
N ILE A 153 -27.44 -3.39 9.79
CA ILE A 153 -26.63 -2.23 10.19
C ILE A 153 -27.23 -1.56 11.42
N GLN A 154 -28.55 -1.27 11.41
CA GLN A 154 -29.24 -0.66 12.54
C GLN A 154 -29.18 -1.54 13.79
N ASP A 155 -29.38 -2.85 13.65
CA ASP A 155 -29.30 -3.77 14.79
C ASP A 155 -27.88 -3.88 15.33
N PHE A 156 -26.86 -3.85 14.47
CA PHE A 156 -25.47 -3.79 14.90
C PHE A 156 -25.19 -2.51 15.73
N LEU A 157 -25.65 -1.35 15.27
CA LEU A 157 -25.49 -0.09 16.01
C LEU A 157 -26.21 -0.13 17.37
N LYS A 158 -27.39 -0.73 17.46
CA LYS A 158 -28.11 -0.89 18.74
C LYS A 158 -27.39 -1.82 19.71
N ASN A 159 -26.85 -2.95 19.18
CA ASN A 159 -26.15 -3.93 20.00
C ASN A 159 -24.84 -3.39 20.61
N TYR A 160 -24.18 -2.48 19.93
CA TYR A 160 -22.91 -1.87 20.38
C TYR A 160 -23.03 -0.39 20.76
N ILE A 161 -24.21 0.03 21.22
CA ILE A 161 -24.49 1.44 21.57
C ILE A 161 -23.61 1.96 22.70
N ASN A 162 -23.23 1.09 23.67
CA ASN A 162 -22.41 1.45 24.82
C ASN A 162 -20.95 1.64 24.47
N GLU A 163 -20.42 0.82 23.56
CA GLU A 163 -19.05 0.91 23.06
C GLU A 163 -18.91 2.05 22.05
N GLY A 164 -19.99 2.33 21.33
CA GLY A 164 -20.00 3.14 20.12
C GLY A 164 -19.60 2.32 18.88
N VAL A 165 -20.00 2.78 17.72
CA VAL A 165 -19.69 2.09 16.45
C VAL A 165 -18.90 3.03 15.53
N ILE A 166 -17.88 2.48 14.90
CA ILE A 166 -17.12 3.14 13.84
C ILE A 166 -17.51 2.57 12.48
N TYR A 167 -17.56 3.46 11.49
CA TYR A 167 -17.72 3.13 10.07
C TYR A 167 -16.41 3.32 9.33
N LYS A 168 -16.10 2.37 8.45
CA LYS A 168 -14.97 2.43 7.51
C LYS A 168 -15.45 2.06 6.11
N PRO A 169 -15.06 2.79 5.07
CA PRO A 169 -15.29 2.34 3.70
C PRO A 169 -14.36 1.16 3.36
N LEU A 170 -14.79 0.35 2.40
CA LEU A 170 -13.94 -0.73 1.86
C LEU A 170 -12.72 -0.20 1.11
N CYS A 171 -12.88 0.93 0.41
CA CYS A 171 -11.76 1.67 -0.17
C CYS A 171 -11.80 3.14 0.25
N SER A 172 -10.63 3.73 0.45
CA SER A 172 -10.55 5.17 0.71
C SER A 172 -10.96 5.95 -0.52
N ASN A 173 -11.75 7.01 -0.33
CA ASN A 173 -12.17 7.89 -1.40
C ASN A 173 -11.84 9.35 -1.09
N PHE A 174 -11.65 10.14 -2.14
CA PHE A 174 -11.45 11.57 -2.10
C PHE A 174 -12.60 12.24 -2.83
N TRP A 175 -13.27 13.19 -2.16
CA TRP A 175 -14.26 14.04 -2.81
C TRP A 175 -13.70 15.44 -2.95
N PHE A 176 -13.88 16.02 -4.11
CA PHE A 176 -13.49 17.39 -4.40
C PHE A 176 -14.75 18.27 -4.41
N GLU A 177 -15.00 19.01 -3.31
CA GLU A 177 -16.08 19.98 -3.20
C GLU A 177 -15.51 21.37 -2.93
N ASP A 178 -15.87 22.37 -3.73
CA ASP A 178 -15.53 23.78 -3.52
C ASP A 178 -14.08 24.06 -3.12
N LYS A 179 -13.11 23.44 -3.82
CA LYS A 179 -11.67 23.52 -3.52
C LYS A 179 -11.23 22.85 -2.20
N LYS A 180 -12.10 22.08 -1.55
CA LYS A 180 -11.76 21.26 -0.38
C LYS A 180 -11.69 19.79 -0.77
N ILE A 181 -10.69 19.10 -0.23
CA ILE A 181 -10.56 17.66 -0.35
C ILE A 181 -11.16 17.05 0.90
N LYS A 182 -12.25 16.29 0.76
CA LYS A 182 -12.79 15.43 1.81
C LYS A 182 -12.21 14.03 1.63
N ILE A 183 -11.69 13.46 2.70
CA ILE A 183 -11.11 12.11 2.71
C ILE A 183 -11.98 11.25 3.62
N SER A 184 -12.29 10.03 3.17
CA SER A 184 -12.97 9.06 4.01
C SER A 184 -11.99 8.45 5.02
N TYR A 185 -12.06 8.91 6.26
CA TYR A 185 -11.39 8.28 7.40
C TYR A 185 -12.35 7.36 8.16
N THR A 186 -11.84 6.72 9.21
CA THR A 186 -12.68 6.08 10.23
C THR A 186 -13.54 7.15 10.92
N ASN A 187 -14.86 6.95 10.90
CA ASN A 187 -15.80 7.88 11.55
C ASN A 187 -16.61 7.14 12.59
N LYS A 188 -16.83 7.78 13.74
CA LYS A 188 -17.81 7.33 14.72
C LYS A 188 -19.20 7.67 14.21
N ILE A 189 -20.12 6.73 14.29
CA ILE A 189 -21.48 6.89 13.80
C ILE A 189 -22.51 6.41 14.84
N THR A 190 -23.70 7.01 14.78
CA THR A 190 -24.89 6.65 15.54
C THR A 190 -26.05 6.34 14.59
N LEU A 191 -27.18 5.89 15.13
CA LEU A 191 -28.38 5.67 14.32
C LEU A 191 -28.87 6.94 13.62
N ASN A 192 -28.62 8.12 14.21
CA ASN A 192 -29.04 9.41 13.63
C ASN A 192 -28.16 9.85 12.45
N ASP A 193 -26.95 9.27 12.31
CA ASP A 193 -26.04 9.59 11.22
C ASP A 193 -26.29 8.72 9.97
N LEU A 194 -27.17 7.71 10.10
CA LEU A 194 -27.48 6.82 8.98
C LEU A 194 -28.31 7.55 7.92
N PRO A 195 -27.97 7.42 6.63
CA PRO A 195 -28.84 7.87 5.55
C PRO A 195 -30.09 6.98 5.44
N THR A 196 -30.96 7.28 4.48
CA THR A 196 -32.14 6.44 4.21
C THR A 196 -31.76 5.00 3.87
N ASN A 197 -32.66 4.06 4.12
CA ASN A 197 -32.40 2.64 3.85
C ASN A 197 -31.98 2.37 2.39
N ASP A 198 -32.59 3.07 1.45
CA ASP A 198 -32.26 2.93 0.02
C ASP A 198 -30.82 3.36 -0.27
N LEU A 199 -30.33 4.42 0.37
CA LEU A 199 -28.94 4.87 0.24
C LEU A 199 -27.94 3.93 0.94
N LEU A 200 -28.31 3.38 2.11
CA LEU A 200 -27.48 2.36 2.78
C LEU A 200 -27.30 1.11 1.92
N GLN A 201 -28.37 0.72 1.22
CA GLN A 201 -28.34 -0.47 0.36
C GLN A 201 -27.44 -0.30 -0.88
N LEU A 202 -27.22 0.94 -1.35
CA LEU A 202 -26.36 1.21 -2.52
C LEU A 202 -24.88 0.99 -2.26
N ALA A 203 -24.40 1.16 -1.02
CA ALA A 203 -22.99 1.11 -0.71
C ALA A 203 -22.70 0.26 0.54
N PRO A 204 -22.06 -0.91 0.41
CA PRO A 204 -21.66 -1.69 1.57
C PRO A 204 -20.58 -0.96 2.37
N GLY A 205 -20.64 -1.12 3.69
CA GLY A 205 -19.67 -0.54 4.62
C GLY A 205 -19.19 -1.53 5.66
N ILE A 206 -18.08 -1.19 6.31
CA ILE A 206 -17.53 -1.93 7.44
C ILE A 206 -17.93 -1.21 8.73
N TYR A 207 -18.58 -1.93 9.63
CA TYR A 207 -19.04 -1.46 10.93
C TYR A 207 -18.34 -2.27 12.02
N GLN A 208 -17.75 -1.59 13.01
CA GLN A 208 -17.00 -2.22 14.10
C GLN A 208 -17.30 -1.48 15.41
N PRO A 209 -17.35 -2.15 16.56
CA PRO A 209 -17.33 -1.46 17.86
C PRO A 209 -16.07 -0.62 17.97
N GLU A 210 -16.19 0.57 18.58
CA GLU A 210 -15.02 1.39 18.90
C GLU A 210 -14.18 0.70 19.98
N ILE A 211 -12.90 0.46 19.68
CA ILE A 211 -11.98 -0.18 20.61
C ILE A 211 -11.20 0.89 21.36
N ARG A 212 -11.30 0.91 22.69
CA ARG A 212 -10.47 1.76 23.53
C ARG A 212 -9.02 1.29 23.47
N LYS A 213 -8.14 2.14 22.98
CA LYS A 213 -6.74 1.82 22.77
C LYS A 213 -5.84 2.57 23.73
N LYS A 214 -4.77 1.91 24.14
CA LYS A 214 -3.66 2.46 24.89
C LYS A 214 -2.68 3.17 23.98
N TYR A 215 -2.36 2.54 22.85
CA TYR A 215 -1.56 3.05 21.72
C TYR A 215 -1.82 2.22 20.48
N GLU A 216 -1.26 2.64 19.37
CA GLU A 216 -1.27 1.87 18.11
C GLU A 216 0.14 1.36 17.77
N LEU A 217 0.22 0.32 16.95
CA LEU A 217 1.48 -0.16 16.41
C LEU A 217 1.43 -0.11 14.89
N ARG A 218 2.48 0.44 14.32
CA ARG A 218 2.83 0.26 12.91
C ARG A 218 3.92 -0.80 12.83
N ILE A 219 3.65 -1.91 12.16
CA ILE A 219 4.58 -3.02 12.06
C ILE A 219 4.89 -3.23 10.58
N VAL A 220 6.17 -3.22 10.22
CA VAL A 220 6.61 -3.44 8.85
C VAL A 220 7.41 -4.74 8.79
N CYS A 221 6.95 -5.65 7.96
CA CYS A 221 7.59 -6.93 7.75
C CYS A 221 8.35 -6.94 6.42
N PHE A 222 9.62 -7.27 6.48
CA PHE A 222 10.54 -7.48 5.37
C PHE A 222 10.94 -8.96 5.39
N GLY A 223 10.13 -9.82 4.77
CA GLY A 223 10.22 -11.26 5.01
C GLY A 223 9.95 -11.58 6.49
N ASP A 224 10.87 -12.31 7.10
CA ASP A 224 10.82 -12.68 8.53
C ASP A 224 11.39 -11.59 9.46
N TYR A 225 12.05 -10.57 8.92
CA TYR A 225 12.54 -9.42 9.67
C TYR A 225 11.41 -8.43 9.94
N ILE A 226 11.17 -8.10 11.20
CA ILE A 226 10.03 -7.30 11.64
C ILE A 226 10.52 -6.03 12.33
N VAL A 227 10.03 -4.88 11.86
CA VAL A 227 10.21 -3.58 12.51
C VAL A 227 8.86 -3.16 13.09
N ALA A 228 8.77 -3.02 14.39
CA ALA A 228 7.57 -2.53 15.05
C ALA A 228 7.82 -1.17 15.68
N VAL A 229 6.86 -0.28 15.54
CA VAL A 229 6.91 1.10 16.03
C VAL A 229 5.61 1.40 16.77
N LYS A 230 5.74 1.88 18.00
CA LYS A 230 4.61 2.34 18.81
C LYS A 230 4.27 3.77 18.43
N LEU A 231 2.99 4.01 18.19
CA LEU A 231 2.41 5.31 17.89
C LEU A 231 1.63 5.79 19.12
N ASN A 232 2.09 6.86 19.76
CA ASN A 232 1.44 7.44 20.93
C ASN A 232 0.23 8.31 20.52
N SER A 233 -0.70 7.73 19.75
CA SER A 233 -1.86 8.41 19.16
C SER A 233 -2.87 8.94 20.19
N GLN A 234 -2.79 8.51 21.44
CA GLN A 234 -3.69 8.93 22.51
C GLN A 234 -3.29 10.26 23.19
N LEU A 235 -2.11 10.80 22.82
CA LEU A 235 -1.64 12.08 23.37
C LEU A 235 -2.39 13.31 22.84
N HIS A 236 -3.05 13.20 21.68
CA HIS A 236 -3.75 14.30 21.03
C HIS A 236 -5.19 13.90 20.67
N GLU A 237 -6.17 14.78 20.89
CA GLU A 237 -7.60 14.50 20.65
C GLU A 237 -7.86 14.08 19.20
N GLU A 238 -7.19 14.76 18.24
CA GLU A 238 -7.38 14.53 16.80
C GLU A 238 -6.94 13.12 16.35
N THR A 239 -5.96 12.51 17.03
CA THR A 239 -5.42 11.18 16.71
C THR A 239 -6.04 10.03 17.49
N LYS A 240 -6.92 10.33 18.47
CA LYS A 240 -7.53 9.30 19.31
C LYS A 240 -8.31 8.27 18.52
N LEU A 241 -9.04 8.67 17.49
CA LEU A 241 -9.81 7.76 16.65
C LEU A 241 -8.96 7.16 15.53
N ASP A 242 -8.19 7.99 14.83
CA ASP A 242 -7.35 7.59 13.70
C ASP A 242 -6.06 8.42 13.72
N TRP A 243 -4.91 7.79 13.92
CA TRP A 243 -3.61 8.47 14.00
C TRP A 243 -3.28 9.29 12.73
N ARG A 244 -3.88 8.93 11.59
CA ARG A 244 -3.69 9.61 10.30
C ARG A 244 -4.35 11.00 10.24
N ALA A 245 -5.20 11.33 11.20
CA ALA A 245 -5.82 12.65 11.26
C ALA A 245 -4.81 13.77 11.56
N MET A 246 -3.68 13.44 12.19
CA MET A 246 -2.59 14.38 12.42
C MET A 246 -1.61 14.33 11.26
N ARG A 247 -1.40 15.46 10.63
CA ARG A 247 -0.36 15.63 9.59
C ARG A 247 0.89 16.28 10.20
N GLY A 248 2.08 15.75 9.81
CA GLY A 248 3.37 16.34 10.14
C GLY A 248 4.03 15.80 11.41
N ASP A 249 5.05 16.50 11.90
CA ASP A 249 6.08 16.07 12.86
C ASP A 249 5.59 15.91 14.32
N LYS A 250 4.28 15.94 14.56
CA LYS A 250 3.70 15.95 15.90
C LYS A 250 3.40 14.57 16.49
N LEU A 251 3.37 13.52 15.64
CA LEU A 251 3.11 12.17 16.13
C LEU A 251 4.35 11.62 16.82
N ASN A 252 4.25 11.39 18.12
CA ASN A 252 5.34 10.76 18.89
C ASN A 252 5.39 9.27 18.58
N ILE A 253 6.54 8.79 18.11
CA ILE A 253 6.77 7.39 17.79
C ILE A 253 8.05 6.87 18.43
N GLU A 254 8.06 5.58 18.80
CA GLU A 254 9.20 4.92 19.40
C GLU A 254 9.35 3.47 18.91
N PRO A 255 10.59 2.94 18.79
CA PRO A 255 10.79 1.52 18.49
C PRO A 255 10.07 0.64 19.51
N TYR A 256 9.53 -0.49 19.06
CA TYR A 256 8.76 -1.41 19.89
C TYR A 256 9.22 -2.85 19.68
N THR A 257 9.35 -3.61 20.76
CA THR A 257 9.63 -5.06 20.69
C THR A 257 8.34 -5.85 20.81
N LEU A 258 7.99 -6.57 19.75
CA LEU A 258 6.79 -7.41 19.74
C LEU A 258 6.98 -8.66 20.58
N PRO A 259 5.91 -9.16 21.23
CA PRO A 259 5.90 -10.52 21.74
C PRO A 259 6.13 -11.53 20.61
N ILE A 260 6.99 -12.51 20.85
CA ILE A 260 7.35 -13.54 19.85
C ILE A 260 6.14 -14.28 19.27
N GLN A 261 5.08 -14.42 20.07
CA GLN A 261 3.84 -15.02 19.61
C GLN A 261 3.17 -14.21 18.51
N ILE A 262 3.14 -12.87 18.65
CA ILE A 262 2.57 -11.97 17.62
C ILE A 262 3.42 -12.04 16.36
N GLU A 263 4.74 -12.02 16.47
CA GLU A 263 5.63 -12.19 15.31
C GLU A 263 5.35 -13.49 14.54
N ASN A 264 5.19 -14.61 15.28
CA ASN A 264 4.88 -15.89 14.65
C ASN A 264 3.53 -15.90 13.95
N TYR A 265 2.52 -15.23 14.52
CA TYR A 265 1.22 -15.05 13.88
C TYR A 265 1.33 -14.22 12.57
N LEU A 266 2.13 -13.16 12.59
CA LEU A 266 2.37 -12.32 11.40
C LEU A 266 3.06 -13.11 10.28
N ARG A 267 4.12 -13.87 10.58
CA ARG A 267 4.81 -14.73 9.61
C ARG A 267 3.87 -15.77 8.99
N ASN A 268 3.04 -16.41 9.81
CA ASN A 268 2.03 -17.36 9.33
C ASN A 268 0.97 -16.67 8.43
N PHE A 269 0.50 -15.51 8.85
CA PHE A 269 -0.47 -14.71 8.10
C PHE A 269 0.10 -14.28 6.72
N MET A 270 1.32 -13.76 6.68
CA MET A 270 1.99 -13.41 5.43
C MET A 270 2.15 -14.62 4.50
N GLY A 271 2.53 -15.76 5.06
CA GLY A 271 2.61 -17.02 4.32
C GLY A 271 1.27 -17.44 3.70
N LYS A 272 0.16 -17.31 4.44
CA LYS A 272 -1.18 -17.63 3.91
C LYS A 272 -1.67 -16.65 2.85
N LEU A 273 -1.26 -15.38 2.91
CA LEU A 273 -1.52 -14.40 1.85
C LEU A 273 -0.61 -14.58 0.64
N GLY A 274 0.58 -15.16 0.83
CA GLY A 274 1.62 -15.28 -0.19
C GLY A 274 2.44 -14.01 -0.38
N ILE A 275 2.45 -13.10 0.61
CA ILE A 275 3.21 -11.85 0.57
C ILE A 275 4.55 -11.99 1.29
N VAL A 276 5.54 -11.23 0.83
CA VAL A 276 6.89 -11.17 1.43
C VAL A 276 7.16 -9.84 2.10
N PHE A 277 6.27 -8.87 1.89
CA PHE A 277 6.36 -7.52 2.44
C PHE A 277 4.98 -7.00 2.80
N GLY A 278 4.86 -6.27 3.90
CA GLY A 278 3.62 -5.61 4.28
C GLY A 278 3.78 -4.72 5.52
N SER A 279 2.94 -3.69 5.56
CA SER A 279 2.82 -2.80 6.73
C SER A 279 1.49 -3.04 7.41
N PHE A 280 1.54 -3.38 8.68
CA PHE A 280 0.41 -3.77 9.50
C PHE A 280 0.02 -2.66 10.47
N ASP A 281 -1.26 -2.49 10.67
CA ASP A 281 -1.84 -1.62 11.69
C ASP A 281 -2.49 -2.44 12.80
N PHE A 282 -2.08 -2.17 14.04
CA PHE A 282 -2.61 -2.81 15.25
C PHE A 282 -3.04 -1.77 16.29
N ILE A 283 -4.03 -2.13 17.08
CA ILE A 283 -4.36 -1.47 18.32
C ILE A 283 -3.84 -2.33 19.49
N VAL A 284 -3.26 -1.69 20.49
CA VAL A 284 -3.03 -2.33 21.80
C VAL A 284 -4.00 -1.72 22.81
N THR A 285 -4.82 -2.58 23.42
CA THR A 285 -5.81 -2.18 24.42
C THR A 285 -5.19 -1.88 25.79
N ASN A 286 -5.96 -1.32 26.72
CA ASN A 286 -5.52 -1.11 28.09
C ASN A 286 -5.18 -2.44 28.81
N ASP A 287 -5.79 -3.55 28.39
CA ASP A 287 -5.53 -4.90 28.90
C ASP A 287 -4.36 -5.59 28.19
N ASN A 288 -3.62 -4.83 27.34
CA ASN A 288 -2.50 -5.28 26.53
C ASN A 288 -2.86 -6.38 25.50
N GLU A 289 -4.08 -6.40 25.00
CA GLU A 289 -4.46 -7.22 23.86
C GLU A 289 -4.01 -6.57 22.55
N TYR A 290 -3.45 -7.37 21.65
CA TYR A 290 -2.98 -6.94 20.33
C TYR A 290 -4.06 -7.22 19.29
N ILE A 291 -4.74 -6.19 18.81
CA ILE A 291 -5.86 -6.30 17.87
C ILE A 291 -5.40 -5.89 16.47
N PHE A 292 -5.42 -6.86 15.57
CA PHE A 292 -5.10 -6.64 14.14
C PHE A 292 -6.20 -5.84 13.47
N LEU A 293 -5.85 -4.79 12.74
CA LEU A 293 -6.78 -3.98 11.95
C LEU A 293 -6.70 -4.30 10.47
N GLU A 294 -5.53 -4.16 9.88
CA GLU A 294 -5.30 -4.38 8.44
C GLU A 294 -3.81 -4.58 8.13
N VAL A 295 -3.53 -5.13 6.95
CA VAL A 295 -2.23 -5.09 6.31
C VAL A 295 -2.32 -4.29 5.01
N ASN A 296 -1.32 -3.44 4.78
CA ASN A 296 -1.10 -2.79 3.50
C ASN A 296 0.14 -3.41 2.85
N GLU A 297 -0.06 -4.17 1.78
CA GLU A 297 0.97 -4.95 1.10
C GLU A 297 1.91 -4.10 0.23
N GLN A 298 1.50 -2.87 -0.08
CA GLN A 298 2.36 -1.88 -0.74
C GLN A 298 3.04 -0.95 0.26
N GLY A 299 2.56 -0.88 1.47
CA GLY A 299 3.05 -0.18 2.65
C GLY A 299 3.67 1.19 2.42
N GLN A 300 3.21 2.19 3.14
CA GLN A 300 3.96 3.43 3.32
C GLN A 300 4.67 3.36 4.67
N PHE A 301 5.99 3.43 4.67
CA PHE A 301 6.79 3.17 5.87
C PHE A 301 7.95 4.16 6.08
N LEU A 302 8.39 4.90 5.04
CA LEU A 302 9.53 5.80 5.17
C LEU A 302 9.32 6.92 6.19
N TRP A 303 8.08 7.36 6.39
CA TRP A 303 7.73 8.37 7.39
C TRP A 303 8.12 7.97 8.82
N LEU A 304 8.32 6.67 9.09
CA LEU A 304 8.83 6.19 10.38
C LEU A 304 10.26 6.67 10.62
N GLU A 305 11.15 6.62 9.60
CA GLU A 305 12.51 7.13 9.70
C GLU A 305 12.53 8.67 9.67
N GLU A 306 11.60 9.31 8.94
CA GLU A 306 11.49 10.77 8.93
C GLU A 306 11.11 11.32 10.31
N LEU A 307 10.23 10.65 11.04
CA LEU A 307 9.84 11.03 12.41
C LEU A 307 10.85 10.61 13.47
N ASN A 308 11.51 9.47 13.29
CA ASN A 308 12.53 8.96 14.18
C ASN A 308 13.70 8.35 13.39
N PRO A 309 14.80 9.11 13.18
CA PRO A 309 15.95 8.65 12.41
C PRO A 309 16.72 7.45 13.01
N GLU A 310 16.42 7.03 14.24
CA GLU A 310 16.95 5.79 14.81
C GLU A 310 16.34 4.54 14.15
N ILE A 311 15.15 4.68 13.56
CA ILE A 311 14.47 3.62 12.81
C ILE A 311 15.06 3.60 11.39
N LYS A 312 16.10 2.79 11.16
CA LYS A 312 16.83 2.70 9.89
C LYS A 312 16.06 1.96 8.78
N ILE A 313 14.80 2.33 8.56
CA ILE A 313 13.88 1.51 7.76
C ILE A 313 14.23 1.48 6.27
N LEU A 314 14.83 2.56 5.75
CA LEU A 314 15.32 2.58 4.37
C LEU A 314 16.47 1.60 4.18
N ASP A 315 17.45 1.61 5.09
CA ASP A 315 18.60 0.69 5.03
C ASP A 315 18.16 -0.76 5.16
N ILE A 316 17.23 -1.04 6.08
CA ILE A 316 16.60 -2.36 6.23
C ILE A 316 15.97 -2.81 4.92
N PHE A 317 15.21 -1.95 4.27
CA PHE A 317 14.52 -2.29 3.01
C PHE A 317 15.49 -2.49 1.85
N VAL A 318 16.51 -1.65 1.71
CA VAL A 318 17.56 -1.83 0.68
C VAL A 318 18.23 -3.18 0.85
N ASN A 319 18.63 -3.52 2.07
CA ASN A 319 19.28 -4.80 2.37
C ASN A 319 18.35 -6.00 2.14
N PHE A 320 17.07 -5.90 2.47
CA PHE A 320 16.07 -6.93 2.17
C PHE A 320 15.97 -7.20 0.65
N ILE A 321 15.94 -6.14 -0.15
CA ILE A 321 15.91 -6.25 -1.62
C ILE A 321 17.17 -6.95 -2.14
N ILE A 322 18.35 -6.54 -1.68
CA ILE A 322 19.62 -7.10 -2.13
C ILE A 322 19.72 -8.59 -1.82
N ASN A 323 19.24 -9.00 -0.65
CA ASN A 323 19.30 -10.39 -0.21
C ASN A 323 18.31 -11.31 -0.94
N LYS A 324 17.23 -10.81 -1.51
CA LYS A 324 16.18 -11.58 -2.20
C LYS A 324 15.70 -12.80 -1.39
N SER A 325 15.54 -12.64 -0.07
CA SER A 325 15.24 -13.74 0.84
C SER A 325 14.21 -13.35 1.89
N LYS A 326 13.31 -14.28 2.19
CA LYS A 326 12.40 -14.12 3.33
C LYS A 326 13.12 -14.21 4.67
N ASN A 327 14.17 -15.03 4.75
CA ASN A 327 14.94 -15.27 5.99
C ASN A 327 16.08 -14.26 6.15
N TYR A 328 15.86 -13.06 5.68
CA TYR A 328 16.81 -11.97 5.78
C TYR A 328 17.00 -11.52 7.24
N ILE A 329 18.25 -11.19 7.59
CA ILE A 329 18.64 -10.62 8.88
C ILE A 329 19.39 -9.32 8.59
N TRP A 330 18.91 -8.23 9.19
CA TRP A 330 19.58 -6.94 9.08
C TRP A 330 20.67 -6.80 10.14
N ASN A 331 21.82 -6.18 9.75
CA ASN A 331 22.90 -5.83 10.66
C ASN A 331 23.07 -4.31 10.71
N SER A 332 22.87 -3.73 11.89
CA SER A 332 22.98 -2.29 12.13
C SER A 332 24.38 -1.72 11.94
N ASP A 333 25.45 -2.53 12.12
CA ASP A 333 26.83 -2.08 12.06
C ASP A 333 27.25 -1.58 10.66
N ASN A 334 26.52 -2.01 9.64
CA ASN A 334 26.77 -1.69 8.23
C ASN A 334 25.71 -0.74 7.64
N CYS A 335 24.98 0.01 8.47
CA CYS A 335 23.98 0.96 7.98
C CYS A 335 24.61 2.13 7.22
N VAL A 336 24.27 2.27 5.93
CA VAL A 336 24.83 3.30 5.04
C VAL A 336 23.76 4.13 4.33
N HIS A 337 22.50 3.68 4.34
CA HIS A 337 21.39 4.33 3.65
C HIS A 337 20.48 5.06 4.65
N SER A 338 20.12 6.30 4.33
CA SER A 338 19.12 7.05 5.08
C SER A 338 18.37 8.02 4.16
N ILE A 339 17.14 8.36 4.52
CA ILE A 339 16.32 9.31 3.76
C ILE A 339 17.01 10.68 3.69
N GLU A 340 17.57 11.14 4.80
CA GLU A 340 18.25 12.44 4.89
C GLU A 340 19.41 12.53 3.90
N LYS A 341 20.21 11.48 3.78
CA LYS A 341 21.33 11.40 2.82
C LYS A 341 20.89 11.66 1.38
N TYR A 342 19.68 11.26 1.03
CA TYR A 342 19.19 11.28 -0.34
C TYR A 342 18.19 12.41 -0.63
N ARG A 343 17.80 13.21 0.36
CA ARG A 343 16.72 14.20 0.28
C ARG A 343 16.83 15.15 -0.92
N ALA A 344 17.99 15.73 -1.16
CA ALA A 344 18.20 16.65 -2.28
C ALA A 344 17.98 15.96 -3.64
N ARG A 345 18.56 14.77 -3.82
CA ARG A 345 18.45 14.02 -5.06
C ARG A 345 17.03 13.47 -5.27
N MET A 346 16.32 13.16 -4.20
CA MET A 346 14.91 12.79 -4.27
C MET A 346 14.06 13.90 -4.88
N GLN A 347 14.29 15.16 -4.47
CA GLN A 347 13.56 16.30 -4.99
C GLN A 347 13.82 16.53 -6.48
N GLU A 348 15.06 16.34 -6.92
CA GLU A 348 15.40 16.44 -8.35
C GLU A 348 14.67 15.40 -9.19
N ILE A 349 14.70 14.13 -8.78
CA ILE A 349 14.01 13.04 -9.50
C ILE A 349 12.50 13.22 -9.44
N TYR A 350 11.94 13.63 -8.30
CA TYR A 350 10.53 13.96 -8.17
C TYR A 350 10.11 15.01 -9.20
N ASN A 351 10.84 16.12 -9.29
CA ASN A 351 10.53 17.20 -10.25
C ASN A 351 10.62 16.69 -11.70
N GLN A 352 11.62 15.88 -12.03
CA GLN A 352 11.76 15.27 -13.35
C GLN A 352 10.59 14.34 -13.68
N ASN A 353 10.23 13.46 -12.75
CA ASN A 353 9.13 12.52 -12.95
C ASN A 353 7.80 13.26 -13.17
N MET A 354 7.50 14.28 -12.35
CA MET A 354 6.27 15.06 -12.45
C MET A 354 6.13 15.82 -13.78
N GLN A 355 7.25 16.20 -14.39
CA GLN A 355 7.26 16.83 -15.73
C GLN A 355 7.07 15.82 -16.87
N ARG A 356 7.66 14.62 -16.73
CA ARG A 356 7.78 13.64 -17.82
C ARG A 356 6.63 12.65 -17.90
N HIS A 357 6.01 12.33 -16.76
CA HIS A 357 5.07 11.23 -16.64
C HIS A 357 3.66 11.69 -16.29
N ILE A 358 2.68 10.84 -16.51
CA ILE A 358 1.28 11.15 -16.19
C ILE A 358 1.07 10.94 -14.68
N TYR A 359 0.63 12.01 -14.02
CA TYR A 359 0.26 11.99 -12.62
C TYR A 359 -1.26 12.10 -12.48
N LEU A 360 -1.89 11.11 -11.85
CA LEU A 360 -3.35 11.03 -11.72
C LEU A 360 -3.90 11.65 -10.41
N ASN A 361 -3.07 12.42 -9.70
CA ASN A 361 -3.45 13.21 -8.52
C ASN A 361 -4.22 12.39 -7.45
N GLY A 362 -3.82 11.13 -7.24
CA GLY A 362 -4.48 10.24 -6.28
C GLY A 362 -5.85 9.73 -6.69
N ALA A 363 -6.27 9.96 -7.93
CA ALA A 363 -7.52 9.41 -8.43
C ALA A 363 -7.53 7.87 -8.30
N PRO A 364 -8.63 7.26 -7.84
CA PRO A 364 -8.76 5.81 -7.83
C PRO A 364 -8.70 5.27 -9.26
N ASN A 365 -8.09 4.12 -9.40
CA ASN A 365 -7.98 3.39 -10.67
C ASN A 365 -9.32 2.83 -11.14
#